data_d120f5f680d4714794375543e80e9a21
#
_entry.id   d120f5f680d4714794375543e80e9a21
#
_cell.length_a   1.000
_cell.length_b   1.000
_cell.length_c   1.000
_cell.angle_alpha   90.00
_cell.angle_beta   90.00
_cell.angle_gamma   90.00
#
_symmetry.space_group_name_H-M   'P 1'
#
loop_
_entity.id
_entity.type
_entity.pdbx_description
1 polymer ?
#
loop_
_entity_poly.entity_id
_entity_poly.type
_entity_poly.pdbx_seq_one_letter_code
_entity_poly.pdbx_strand_id
1 'polypeptide(L)'
;TGIAYETVTSDDDSLPLLAPMSAIAGQLGIVVGSYHLLKPNNGRGTLLSNLDPRTVTVIGAGVAGKEAIAKAKANHAQVKVIDLNHAKLEELKSEFGEEGMEYIISSPDAIKDAISKSDIVIGSVYVIGKEAPMVVSREMLANMIDGSVLVDISIDQGGCFESSRPTNHDEPTFIENGVVHYCVTNMPGAVPLSATRALNRATLPFIKELANKGINKALNENTHLRNGLNIKNGQIIHPAI
;
A
#
# COMPACT_ATOMS: atom_id res chain seq x y z
N THR A 1 2.72 5.15 -28.73
CA THR A 1 3.61 4.47 -27.79
C THR A 1 3.23 4.88 -26.38
N GLY A 2 3.01 3.89 -25.51
CA GLY A 2 2.70 4.07 -24.10
C GLY A 2 3.77 3.42 -23.21
N ILE A 3 4.32 4.18 -22.27
CA ILE A 3 5.26 3.69 -21.25
C ILE A 3 4.56 3.89 -19.91
N ALA A 4 4.33 2.80 -19.17
CA ALA A 4 3.66 2.84 -17.87
C ALA A 4 4.67 2.91 -16.73
N TYR A 5 4.38 3.75 -15.74
CA TYR A 5 5.24 3.89 -14.56
C TYR A 5 5.32 2.61 -13.73
N GLU A 6 4.23 1.86 -13.68
CA GLU A 6 4.07 0.62 -12.90
C GLU A 6 4.90 -0.54 -13.43
N THR A 7 5.48 -0.43 -14.63
CA THR A 7 6.25 -1.51 -15.26
C THR A 7 7.68 -1.11 -15.61
N VAL A 8 8.09 0.14 -15.37
CA VAL A 8 9.50 0.53 -15.39
C VAL A 8 10.21 -0.07 -14.18
N THR A 9 11.29 -0.82 -14.42
CA THR A 9 12.04 -1.54 -13.38
C THR A 9 13.36 -0.85 -13.02
N SER A 10 14.12 -1.43 -12.11
CA SER A 10 15.49 -1.11 -11.76
C SER A 10 16.32 -2.41 -11.64
N ASP A 11 17.61 -2.29 -11.36
CA ASP A 11 18.55 -3.43 -11.31
C ASP A 11 18.19 -4.49 -10.26
N ASP A 12 17.46 -4.11 -9.22
CA ASP A 12 16.94 -4.98 -8.14
C ASP A 12 15.49 -5.43 -8.37
N ASP A 13 14.99 -5.30 -9.60
CA ASP A 13 13.60 -5.58 -9.99
C ASP A 13 12.55 -4.75 -9.26
N SER A 14 12.94 -3.68 -8.55
CA SER A 14 11.98 -2.74 -7.96
C SER A 14 11.31 -1.88 -9.03
N LEU A 15 10.25 -1.16 -8.64
CA LEU A 15 9.44 -0.30 -9.51
C LEU A 15 9.65 1.18 -9.13
N PRO A 16 10.73 1.82 -9.59
CA PRO A 16 11.18 3.13 -9.11
C PRO A 16 10.19 4.27 -9.38
N LEU A 17 9.30 4.12 -10.37
CA LEU A 17 8.30 5.14 -10.70
C LEU A 17 6.97 4.93 -9.99
N LEU A 18 6.70 3.72 -9.48
CA LEU A 18 5.57 3.41 -8.62
C LEU A 18 5.88 3.69 -7.14
N ALA A 19 7.12 3.42 -6.71
CA ALA A 19 7.54 3.49 -5.32
C ALA A 19 7.19 4.80 -4.60
N PRO A 20 7.33 6.01 -5.19
CA PRO A 20 6.97 7.25 -4.52
C PRO A 20 5.49 7.34 -4.14
N MET A 21 4.59 6.84 -4.99
CA MET A 21 3.15 6.85 -4.72
C MET A 21 2.79 5.80 -3.68
N SER A 22 3.39 4.61 -3.76
CA SER A 22 3.24 3.56 -2.75
C SER A 22 3.72 4.03 -1.37
N ALA A 23 4.85 4.74 -1.30
CA ALA A 23 5.35 5.29 -0.04
C ALA A 23 4.38 6.31 0.58
N ILE A 24 3.85 7.23 -0.23
CA ILE A 24 2.86 8.20 0.23
C ILE A 24 1.58 7.50 0.70
N ALA A 25 1.08 6.51 -0.06
CA ALA A 25 -0.12 5.76 0.30
C ALA A 25 0.06 5.02 1.63
N GLY A 26 1.22 4.39 1.87
CA GLY A 26 1.54 3.73 3.14
C GLY A 26 1.47 4.68 4.35
N GLN A 27 2.10 5.85 4.23
CA GLN A 27 2.05 6.86 5.29
C GLN A 27 0.64 7.42 5.49
N LEU A 28 -0.09 7.71 4.39
CA LEU A 28 -1.46 8.18 4.45
C LEU A 28 -2.39 7.14 5.08
N GLY A 29 -2.17 5.84 4.82
CA GLY A 29 -2.96 4.78 5.41
C GLY A 29 -3.03 4.87 6.94
N ILE A 30 -1.91 5.18 7.60
CA ILE A 30 -1.88 5.39 9.05
C ILE A 30 -2.53 6.72 9.45
N VAL A 31 -2.34 7.78 8.68
CA VAL A 31 -2.95 9.10 8.97
C VAL A 31 -4.48 9.00 8.92
N VAL A 32 -5.03 8.45 7.83
CA VAL A 32 -6.48 8.31 7.67
C VAL A 32 -7.06 7.27 8.62
N GLY A 33 -6.35 6.14 8.83
CA GLY A 33 -6.73 5.14 9.81
C GLY A 33 -6.86 5.73 11.21
N SER A 34 -5.87 6.50 11.65
CA SER A 34 -5.89 7.19 12.94
C SER A 34 -7.04 8.22 13.04
N TYR A 35 -7.31 8.96 11.97
CA TYR A 35 -8.41 9.91 11.92
C TYR A 35 -9.77 9.21 12.05
N HIS A 36 -9.94 8.08 11.39
CA HIS A 36 -11.20 7.33 11.41
C HIS A 36 -11.37 6.45 12.67
N LEU A 37 -10.33 6.28 13.51
CA LEU A 37 -10.50 5.72 14.86
C LEU A 37 -11.26 6.67 15.82
N LEU A 38 -11.35 7.96 15.49
CA LEU A 38 -12.05 8.95 16.32
C LEU A 38 -13.55 8.65 16.35
N LYS A 39 -14.17 8.83 17.53
CA LYS A 39 -15.60 8.53 17.71
C LYS A 39 -16.55 9.30 16.78
N PRO A 40 -16.31 10.59 16.46
CA PRO A 40 -17.13 11.32 15.48
C PRO A 40 -17.13 10.71 14.07
N ASN A 41 -16.12 9.89 13.75
CA ASN A 41 -15.95 9.23 12.46
C ASN A 41 -16.36 7.74 12.48
N ASN A 42 -17.23 7.35 13.42
CA ASN A 42 -17.68 5.99 13.67
C ASN A 42 -16.61 5.02 14.17
N GLY A 43 -15.41 5.50 14.47
CA GLY A 43 -14.33 4.73 15.06
C GLY A 43 -14.57 4.35 16.52
N ARG A 44 -13.64 3.59 17.07
CA ARG A 44 -13.67 3.13 18.48
C ARG A 44 -13.54 4.23 19.50
N GLY A 45 -13.14 5.45 19.12
CA GLY A 45 -12.82 6.55 20.03
C GLY A 45 -11.45 6.39 20.68
N THR A 46 -10.48 5.86 19.95
CA THR A 46 -9.10 5.63 20.39
C THR A 46 -8.11 6.46 19.59
N LEU A 47 -6.87 6.56 20.07
CA LEU A 47 -5.81 7.33 19.47
C LEU A 47 -4.54 6.48 19.38
N LEU A 48 -3.81 6.55 18.26
CA LEU A 48 -2.45 6.02 18.21
C LEU A 48 -1.53 6.95 19.03
N SER A 49 -1.04 6.46 20.15
CA SER A 49 -0.19 7.23 21.06
C SER A 49 0.54 6.32 22.04
N ASN A 50 1.50 6.88 22.77
CA ASN A 50 2.18 6.21 23.88
C ASN A 50 1.36 6.14 25.17
N LEU A 51 0.22 6.82 25.24
CA LEU A 51 -0.65 6.81 26.44
C LEU A 51 -1.42 5.51 26.57
N ASP A 52 -1.84 4.93 25.45
CA ASP A 52 -2.57 3.69 25.36
C ASP A 52 -2.26 3.05 24.00
N PRO A 53 -1.15 2.27 23.89
CA PRO A 53 -0.72 1.72 22.63
C PRO A 53 -1.80 0.88 21.96
N ARG A 54 -2.05 1.17 20.69
CA ARG A 54 -3.04 0.49 19.86
C ARG A 54 -2.35 -0.44 18.87
N THR A 55 -3.06 -1.45 18.41
CA THR A 55 -2.53 -2.44 17.48
C THR A 55 -2.83 -2.05 16.04
N VAL A 56 -1.78 -2.00 15.24
CA VAL A 56 -1.84 -1.83 13.78
C VAL A 56 -1.33 -3.10 13.11
N THR A 57 -2.15 -3.73 12.29
CA THR A 57 -1.71 -4.85 11.44
C THR A 57 -1.49 -4.36 10.02
N VAL A 58 -0.31 -4.66 9.46
CA VAL A 58 0.05 -4.36 8.08
C VAL A 58 0.19 -5.67 7.32
N ILE A 59 -0.64 -5.87 6.29
CA ILE A 59 -0.63 -7.04 5.42
C ILE A 59 0.03 -6.65 4.10
N GLY A 60 1.22 -7.22 3.84
CA GLY A 60 2.10 -6.89 2.74
C GLY A 60 3.26 -5.99 3.18
N ALA A 61 4.49 -6.49 3.01
CA ALA A 61 5.75 -5.84 3.40
C ALA A 61 6.46 -5.15 2.22
N GLY A 62 5.71 -4.74 1.19
CA GLY A 62 6.22 -3.94 0.07
C GLY A 62 6.50 -2.49 0.48
N VAL A 63 6.73 -1.61 -0.50
CA VAL A 63 7.04 -0.18 -0.25
C VAL A 63 5.96 0.50 0.59
N ALA A 64 4.69 0.33 0.24
CA ALA A 64 3.57 0.92 0.99
C ALA A 64 3.48 0.35 2.42
N GLY A 65 3.62 -0.97 2.58
CA GLY A 65 3.60 -1.61 3.88
C GLY A 65 4.73 -1.14 4.79
N LYS A 66 5.97 -1.06 4.27
CA LYS A 66 7.14 -0.55 5.00
C LYS A 66 6.92 0.88 5.52
N GLU A 67 6.39 1.76 4.70
CA GLU A 67 6.09 3.15 5.09
C GLU A 67 4.93 3.24 6.10
N ALA A 68 3.92 2.35 5.98
CA ALA A 68 2.87 2.23 6.99
C ALA A 68 3.44 1.75 8.34
N ILE A 69 4.33 0.76 8.34
CA ILE A 69 5.02 0.25 9.53
C ILE A 69 5.82 1.37 10.20
N ALA A 70 6.66 2.08 9.44
CA ALA A 70 7.46 3.19 9.94
C ALA A 70 6.59 4.27 10.60
N LYS A 71 5.48 4.63 9.93
CA LYS A 71 4.54 5.64 10.44
C LYS A 71 3.78 5.16 11.68
N ALA A 72 3.32 3.92 11.70
CA ALA A 72 2.63 3.33 12.85
C ALA A 72 3.55 3.28 14.09
N LYS A 73 4.79 2.81 13.91
CA LYS A 73 5.80 2.76 14.97
C LYS A 73 6.12 4.17 15.51
N ALA A 74 6.26 5.16 14.63
CA ALA A 74 6.47 6.56 15.03
C ALA A 74 5.30 7.14 15.83
N ASN A 75 4.10 6.57 15.70
CA ASN A 75 2.93 6.91 16.52
C ASN A 75 2.75 5.97 17.72
N HIS A 76 3.80 5.23 18.11
CA HIS A 76 3.82 4.32 19.26
C HIS A 76 2.80 3.18 19.21
N ALA A 77 2.40 2.74 18.02
CA ALA A 77 1.53 1.58 17.86
C ALA A 77 2.31 0.27 18.14
N GLN A 78 1.59 -0.75 18.62
CA GLN A 78 2.03 -2.14 18.50
C GLN A 78 1.78 -2.58 17.07
N VAL A 79 2.81 -3.01 16.36
CA VAL A 79 2.70 -3.29 14.92
C VAL A 79 2.88 -4.77 14.64
N LYS A 80 1.89 -5.36 13.96
CA LYS A 80 1.97 -6.71 13.40
C LYS A 80 2.21 -6.61 11.90
N VAL A 81 3.25 -7.26 11.42
CA VAL A 81 3.63 -7.28 10.00
C VAL A 81 3.40 -8.67 9.45
N ILE A 82 2.61 -8.78 8.41
CA ILE A 82 2.26 -10.06 7.77
C ILE A 82 2.72 -10.05 6.32
N ASP A 83 3.57 -10.99 5.93
CA ASP A 83 3.99 -11.18 4.53
C ASP A 83 4.25 -12.67 4.25
N LEU A 84 4.14 -13.07 2.96
CA LEU A 84 4.50 -14.41 2.50
C LEU A 84 6.03 -14.61 2.45
N ASN A 85 6.80 -13.55 2.29
CA ASN A 85 8.23 -13.60 2.09
C ASN A 85 8.99 -13.46 3.42
N HIS A 86 9.51 -14.58 3.91
CA HIS A 86 10.29 -14.62 5.14
C HIS A 86 11.51 -13.69 5.11
N ALA A 87 12.22 -13.61 3.98
CA ALA A 87 13.40 -12.76 3.86
C ALA A 87 13.06 -11.27 4.04
N LYS A 88 11.91 -10.81 3.53
CA LYS A 88 11.42 -9.45 3.77
C LYS A 88 11.08 -9.20 5.24
N LEU A 89 10.49 -10.17 5.92
CA LEU A 89 10.19 -10.05 7.35
C LEU A 89 11.48 -9.93 8.17
N GLU A 90 12.52 -10.69 7.84
CA GLU A 90 13.83 -10.59 8.50
C GLU A 90 14.53 -9.26 8.21
N GLU A 91 14.43 -8.74 6.98
CA GLU A 91 14.92 -7.40 6.63
C GLU A 91 14.24 -6.33 7.49
N LEU A 92 12.89 -6.36 7.56
CA LEU A 92 12.13 -5.40 8.37
C LEU A 92 12.43 -5.55 9.88
N LYS A 93 12.62 -6.78 10.35
CA LYS A 93 13.02 -7.05 11.73
C LYS A 93 14.39 -6.45 12.05
N SER A 94 15.34 -6.56 11.12
CA SER A 94 16.66 -5.93 11.25
C SER A 94 16.57 -4.40 11.28
N GLU A 95 15.67 -3.81 10.51
CA GLU A 95 15.52 -2.36 10.38
C GLU A 95 14.72 -1.74 11.55
N PHE A 96 13.60 -2.35 11.92
CA PHE A 96 12.66 -1.80 12.90
C PHE A 96 12.83 -2.38 14.31
N GLY A 97 13.57 -3.48 14.46
CA GLY A 97 13.76 -4.18 15.74
C GLY A 97 12.54 -4.99 16.16
N GLU A 98 12.56 -5.47 17.41
CA GLU A 98 11.50 -6.33 17.97
C GLU A 98 10.55 -5.58 18.93
N GLU A 99 10.99 -4.45 19.49
CA GLU A 99 10.21 -3.72 20.47
C GLU A 99 8.92 -3.14 19.84
N GLY A 100 7.77 -3.60 20.34
CA GLY A 100 6.46 -3.24 19.83
C GLY A 100 6.13 -3.79 18.44
N MET A 101 6.88 -4.82 17.98
CA MET A 101 6.77 -5.40 16.64
C MET A 101 6.54 -6.90 16.71
N GLU A 102 5.68 -7.41 15.84
CA GLU A 102 5.47 -8.83 15.61
C GLU A 102 5.56 -9.12 14.11
N TYR A 103 6.39 -10.10 13.71
CA TYR A 103 6.63 -10.47 12.31
C TYR A 103 6.04 -11.85 12.05
N ILE A 104 5.08 -11.93 11.14
CA ILE A 104 4.20 -13.10 10.99
C ILE A 104 4.26 -13.58 9.53
N ILE A 105 4.54 -14.85 9.33
CA ILE A 105 4.38 -15.49 8.01
C ILE A 105 2.89 -15.58 7.69
N SER A 106 2.53 -15.12 6.49
CA SER A 106 1.15 -15.04 6.05
C SER A 106 0.50 -16.43 5.95
N SER A 107 -0.62 -16.58 6.60
CA SER A 107 -1.57 -17.67 6.41
C SER A 107 -2.99 -17.16 6.76
N PRO A 108 -4.05 -17.82 6.28
CA PRO A 108 -5.42 -17.40 6.62
C PRO A 108 -5.67 -17.30 8.13
N ASP A 109 -5.19 -18.28 8.90
CA ASP A 109 -5.36 -18.31 10.35
C ASP A 109 -4.56 -17.19 11.05
N ALA A 110 -3.33 -16.94 10.60
CA ALA A 110 -2.48 -15.88 11.14
C ALA A 110 -3.08 -14.49 10.85
N ILE A 111 -3.62 -14.27 9.65
CA ILE A 111 -4.32 -13.05 9.30
C ILE A 111 -5.55 -12.88 10.17
N LYS A 112 -6.40 -13.91 10.29
CA LYS A 112 -7.62 -13.89 11.11
C LYS A 112 -7.32 -13.56 12.58
N ASP A 113 -6.31 -14.18 13.18
CA ASP A 113 -5.91 -13.89 14.56
C ASP A 113 -5.39 -12.45 14.71
N ALA A 114 -4.55 -12.00 13.79
CA ALA A 114 -3.96 -10.66 13.86
C ALA A 114 -5.03 -9.56 13.77
N ILE A 115 -5.91 -9.62 12.76
CA ILE A 115 -6.91 -8.57 12.52
C ILE A 115 -7.98 -8.52 13.62
N SER A 116 -8.31 -9.66 14.25
CA SER A 116 -9.29 -9.71 15.35
C SER A 116 -8.89 -8.88 16.57
N LYS A 117 -7.61 -8.55 16.69
CA LYS A 117 -7.02 -7.79 17.80
C LYS A 117 -6.56 -6.40 17.40
N SER A 118 -6.84 -5.98 16.15
CA SER A 118 -6.31 -4.76 15.57
C SER A 118 -7.30 -3.60 15.66
N ASP A 119 -6.76 -2.41 15.93
CA ASP A 119 -7.48 -1.15 15.81
C ASP A 119 -7.47 -0.62 14.38
N ILE A 120 -6.35 -0.81 13.67
CA ILE A 120 -6.19 -0.47 12.25
C ILE A 120 -5.60 -1.68 11.52
N VAL A 121 -6.14 -1.98 10.35
CA VAL A 121 -5.57 -2.96 9.41
C VAL A 121 -5.28 -2.25 8.09
N ILE A 122 -4.04 -2.37 7.63
CA ILE A 122 -3.57 -1.84 6.35
C ILE A 122 -3.39 -3.00 5.37
N GLY A 123 -4.16 -2.99 4.29
CA GLY A 123 -3.95 -3.88 3.15
C GLY A 123 -3.04 -3.22 2.12
N SER A 124 -1.87 -3.79 1.88
CA SER A 124 -0.87 -3.25 0.96
C SER A 124 -0.21 -4.35 0.11
N VAL A 125 -1.03 -5.28 -0.34
CA VAL A 125 -0.59 -6.40 -1.19
C VAL A 125 -0.59 -5.94 -2.64
N TYR A 126 0.52 -6.13 -3.33
CA TYR A 126 0.70 -5.76 -4.72
C TYR A 126 1.22 -6.93 -5.55
N VAL A 127 0.61 -7.16 -6.71
CA VAL A 127 1.09 -8.13 -7.72
C VAL A 127 1.16 -7.42 -9.06
N ILE A 128 2.35 -7.39 -9.67
CA ILE A 128 2.59 -6.68 -10.95
C ILE A 128 1.64 -7.21 -12.02
N GLY A 129 0.84 -6.32 -12.62
CA GLY A 129 -0.05 -6.62 -13.74
C GLY A 129 -1.17 -7.62 -13.45
N LYS A 130 -1.54 -7.80 -12.17
CA LYS A 130 -2.65 -8.65 -11.75
C LYS A 130 -3.51 -7.94 -10.72
N GLU A 131 -4.73 -8.43 -10.55
CA GLU A 131 -5.55 -8.04 -9.41
C GLU A 131 -4.86 -8.42 -8.09
N ALA A 132 -5.08 -7.62 -7.06
CA ALA A 132 -4.59 -7.94 -5.72
C ALA A 132 -5.25 -9.25 -5.23
N PRO A 133 -4.48 -10.16 -4.60
CA PRO A 133 -5.07 -11.35 -4.02
C PRO A 133 -5.94 -10.96 -2.83
N MET A 134 -7.11 -11.60 -2.72
CA MET A 134 -8.00 -11.47 -1.58
C MET A 134 -7.38 -12.12 -0.34
N VAL A 135 -7.03 -11.34 0.67
CA VAL A 135 -6.34 -11.83 1.88
C VAL A 135 -7.21 -11.79 3.14
N VAL A 136 -8.27 -10.96 3.16
CA VAL A 136 -9.23 -10.91 4.25
C VAL A 136 -10.63 -11.20 3.72
N SER A 137 -11.24 -12.28 4.19
CA SER A 137 -12.61 -12.64 3.82
C SER A 137 -13.65 -11.89 4.66
N ARG A 138 -14.91 -11.83 4.18
CA ARG A 138 -16.03 -11.28 4.96
C ARG A 138 -16.27 -12.01 6.29
N GLU A 139 -16.00 -13.32 6.34
CA GLU A 139 -16.08 -14.08 7.57
C GLU A 139 -15.08 -13.61 8.63
N MET A 140 -13.87 -13.24 8.19
CA MET A 140 -12.84 -12.71 9.09
C MET A 140 -13.24 -11.38 9.71
N LEU A 141 -14.00 -10.52 9.01
CA LEU A 141 -14.50 -9.24 9.54
C LEU A 141 -15.38 -9.40 10.77
N ALA A 142 -16.19 -10.47 10.83
CA ALA A 142 -17.08 -10.73 11.96
C ALA A 142 -16.31 -10.91 13.29
N ASN A 143 -15.01 -11.12 13.24
CA ASN A 143 -14.14 -11.25 14.41
C ASN A 143 -13.40 -9.97 14.76
N MET A 144 -13.50 -8.92 13.94
CA MET A 144 -12.86 -7.65 14.20
C MET A 144 -13.62 -6.85 15.26
N ILE A 145 -12.92 -5.92 15.88
CA ILE A 145 -13.49 -5.08 16.93
C ILE A 145 -14.32 -3.97 16.29
N ASP A 146 -15.54 -3.74 16.78
CA ASP A 146 -16.41 -2.66 16.31
C ASP A 146 -15.70 -1.31 16.34
N GLY A 147 -15.81 -0.55 15.25
CA GLY A 147 -15.15 0.74 15.08
C GLY A 147 -13.65 0.66 14.78
N SER A 148 -13.08 -0.54 14.58
CA SER A 148 -11.76 -0.68 13.97
C SER A 148 -11.78 -0.21 12.52
N VAL A 149 -10.61 0.09 11.95
CA VAL A 149 -10.49 0.68 10.62
C VAL A 149 -9.70 -0.23 9.69
N LEU A 150 -10.29 -0.58 8.54
CA LEU A 150 -9.62 -1.20 7.41
C LEU A 150 -9.25 -0.14 6.38
N VAL A 151 -7.98 -0.08 6.00
CA VAL A 151 -7.48 0.78 4.92
C VAL A 151 -6.94 -0.11 3.80
N ASP A 152 -7.60 -0.09 2.66
CA ASP A 152 -7.18 -0.87 1.49
C ASP A 152 -6.38 0.00 0.51
N ILE A 153 -5.04 -0.09 0.61
CA ILE A 153 -4.13 0.60 -0.33
C ILE A 153 -4.12 -0.10 -1.70
N SER A 154 -4.50 -1.37 -1.75
CA SER A 154 -4.56 -2.18 -2.98
C SER A 154 -5.82 -1.93 -3.80
N ILE A 155 -6.68 -0.98 -3.39
CA ILE A 155 -8.00 -0.75 -3.99
C ILE A 155 -7.94 -0.44 -5.50
N ASP A 156 -6.90 0.25 -5.96
CA ASP A 156 -6.70 0.56 -7.38
C ASP A 156 -6.46 -0.70 -8.24
N GLN A 157 -6.18 -1.84 -7.59
CA GLN A 157 -6.00 -3.16 -8.19
C GLN A 157 -7.06 -4.17 -7.77
N GLY A 158 -8.28 -3.69 -7.52
CA GLY A 158 -9.42 -4.51 -7.12
C GLY A 158 -9.61 -4.67 -5.62
N GLY A 159 -8.62 -4.26 -4.81
CA GLY A 159 -8.64 -4.42 -3.36
C GLY A 159 -8.19 -5.80 -2.87
N CYS A 160 -7.69 -5.87 -1.65
CA CYS A 160 -7.24 -7.11 -1.03
C CYS A 160 -8.15 -7.62 0.10
N PHE A 161 -9.25 -6.92 0.37
CA PHE A 161 -10.29 -7.36 1.29
C PHE A 161 -11.59 -7.66 0.53
N GLU A 162 -12.25 -8.77 0.83
CA GLU A 162 -13.49 -9.18 0.16
C GLU A 162 -14.62 -8.16 0.31
N SER A 163 -14.58 -7.35 1.38
CA SER A 163 -15.52 -6.27 1.64
C SER A 163 -15.14 -4.95 0.96
N SER A 164 -13.95 -4.85 0.37
CA SER A 164 -13.50 -3.61 -0.27
C SER A 164 -14.36 -3.24 -1.47
N ARG A 165 -14.66 -1.96 -1.56
CA ARG A 165 -15.24 -1.33 -2.74
C ARG A 165 -14.64 0.07 -2.90
N PRO A 166 -14.37 0.51 -4.14
CA PRO A 166 -13.78 1.83 -4.37
C PRO A 166 -14.62 2.95 -3.75
N THR A 167 -13.94 3.86 -3.06
CA THR A 167 -14.48 5.12 -2.56
C THR A 167 -13.69 6.30 -3.13
N ASN A 168 -14.06 7.52 -2.79
CA ASN A 168 -13.41 8.74 -3.26
C ASN A 168 -13.11 9.69 -2.08
N HIS A 169 -12.44 10.81 -2.35
CA HIS A 169 -12.05 11.76 -1.30
C HIS A 169 -13.23 12.52 -0.68
N ASP A 170 -14.39 12.60 -1.35
CA ASP A 170 -15.58 13.28 -0.83
C ASP A 170 -16.37 12.38 0.11
N GLU A 171 -16.48 11.10 -0.23
CA GLU A 171 -17.11 10.05 0.58
C GLU A 171 -16.09 8.91 0.83
N PRO A 172 -15.12 9.12 1.75
CA PRO A 172 -13.94 8.25 1.82
C PRO A 172 -14.18 6.91 2.51
N THR A 173 -15.26 6.77 3.29
CA THR A 173 -15.50 5.59 4.10
C THR A 173 -16.90 5.03 3.96
N PHE A 174 -17.02 3.76 4.29
CA PHE A 174 -18.28 3.08 4.57
C PHE A 174 -18.10 2.13 5.75
N ILE A 175 -19.21 1.63 6.30
CA ILE A 175 -19.19 0.68 7.42
C ILE A 175 -19.77 -0.65 6.94
N GLU A 176 -19.05 -1.73 7.24
CA GLU A 176 -19.53 -3.09 7.07
C GLU A 176 -19.16 -3.92 8.30
N ASN A 177 -20.11 -4.66 8.86
CA ASN A 177 -19.94 -5.46 10.10
C ASN A 177 -19.32 -4.66 11.27
N GLY A 178 -19.71 -3.38 11.43
CA GLY A 178 -19.16 -2.54 12.50
C GLY A 178 -17.76 -1.99 12.25
N VAL A 179 -17.10 -2.38 11.14
CA VAL A 179 -15.74 -1.98 10.77
C VAL A 179 -15.79 -0.83 9.76
N VAL A 180 -15.01 0.21 10.00
CA VAL A 180 -14.88 1.35 9.09
C VAL A 180 -13.92 1.00 7.96
N HIS A 181 -14.37 1.09 6.72
CA HIS A 181 -13.56 0.83 5.53
C HIS A 181 -13.17 2.14 4.86
N TYR A 182 -11.88 2.34 4.63
CA TYR A 182 -11.30 3.40 3.84
C TYR A 182 -10.67 2.80 2.58
N CYS A 183 -11.32 2.97 1.43
CA CYS A 183 -10.94 2.36 0.16
C CYS A 183 -10.85 3.43 -0.96
N VAL A 184 -10.28 4.59 -0.63
CA VAL A 184 -10.17 5.71 -1.56
C VAL A 184 -9.17 5.39 -2.66
N THR A 185 -9.63 5.44 -3.90
CA THR A 185 -8.74 5.31 -5.07
C THR A 185 -7.80 6.51 -5.17
N ASN A 186 -6.59 6.26 -5.63
CA ASN A 186 -5.55 7.29 -5.75
C ASN A 186 -5.35 8.08 -4.44
N MET A 187 -5.14 7.38 -3.32
CA MET A 187 -4.87 7.99 -2.02
C MET A 187 -3.85 9.14 -2.05
N PRO A 188 -2.72 9.07 -2.83
CA PRO A 188 -1.77 10.17 -2.93
C PRO A 188 -2.35 11.47 -3.46
N GLY A 189 -3.51 11.45 -4.12
CA GLY A 189 -4.26 12.63 -4.55
C GLY A 189 -4.67 13.56 -3.40
N ALA A 190 -4.76 13.06 -2.17
CA ALA A 190 -5.00 13.87 -0.97
C ALA A 190 -3.85 14.82 -0.63
N VAL A 191 -2.63 14.56 -1.13
CA VAL A 191 -1.43 15.36 -0.86
C VAL A 191 -0.70 15.76 -2.16
N PRO A 192 -1.38 16.49 -3.07
CA PRO A 192 -0.93 16.68 -4.44
C PRO A 192 0.44 17.37 -4.55
N LEU A 193 0.77 18.28 -3.63
CA LEU A 193 2.06 18.94 -3.61
C LEU A 193 3.22 17.96 -3.34
N SER A 194 3.05 17.09 -2.35
CA SER A 194 4.05 16.07 -2.00
C SER A 194 4.14 15.01 -3.08
N ALA A 195 2.99 14.52 -3.56
CA ALA A 195 2.89 13.51 -4.62
C ALA A 195 3.56 13.98 -5.92
N THR A 196 3.23 15.17 -6.40
CA THR A 196 3.81 15.73 -7.63
C THR A 196 5.33 15.89 -7.52
N ARG A 197 5.84 16.38 -6.38
CA ARG A 197 7.28 16.56 -6.18
C ARG A 197 8.03 15.22 -6.15
N ALA A 198 7.48 14.23 -5.45
CA ALA A 198 8.06 12.89 -5.36
C ALA A 198 8.08 12.20 -6.73
N LEU A 199 6.93 12.20 -7.42
CA LEU A 199 6.79 11.60 -8.74
C LEU A 199 7.71 12.27 -9.77
N ASN A 200 7.75 13.62 -9.80
CA ASN A 200 8.59 14.35 -10.72
C ASN A 200 10.09 14.05 -10.53
N ARG A 201 10.56 13.92 -9.29
CA ARG A 201 11.95 13.50 -9.01
C ARG A 201 12.27 12.13 -9.58
N ALA A 202 11.36 11.18 -9.47
CA ALA A 202 11.55 9.81 -9.96
C ALA A 202 11.47 9.74 -11.49
N THR A 203 10.53 10.46 -12.12
CA THR A 203 10.28 10.37 -13.57
C THR A 203 11.23 11.21 -14.42
N LEU A 204 11.72 12.35 -13.89
CA LEU A 204 12.52 13.31 -14.64
C LEU A 204 13.77 12.72 -15.32
N PRO A 205 14.56 11.80 -14.72
CA PRO A 205 15.69 11.16 -15.40
C PRO A 205 15.26 10.44 -16.68
N PHE A 206 14.19 9.67 -16.64
CA PHE A 206 13.67 8.91 -17.78
C PHE A 206 13.10 9.82 -18.86
N ILE A 207 12.39 10.89 -18.47
CA ILE A 207 11.88 11.89 -19.41
C ILE A 207 13.02 12.60 -20.14
N LYS A 208 14.09 12.98 -19.42
CA LYS A 208 15.29 13.57 -20.01
C LYS A 208 16.00 12.61 -20.97
N GLU A 209 16.07 11.34 -20.63
CA GLU A 209 16.65 10.31 -21.50
C GLU A 209 15.86 10.18 -22.80
N LEU A 210 14.53 10.07 -22.71
CA LEU A 210 13.63 10.04 -23.88
C LEU A 210 13.76 11.30 -24.75
N ALA A 211 13.81 12.47 -24.14
CA ALA A 211 13.93 13.76 -24.86
C ALA A 211 15.26 13.90 -25.57
N ASN A 212 16.37 13.48 -24.94
CA ASN A 212 17.72 13.66 -25.49
C ASN A 212 18.05 12.60 -26.56
N LYS A 213 17.61 11.36 -26.40
CA LYS A 213 17.98 10.23 -27.28
C LYS A 213 16.92 9.91 -28.32
N GLY A 214 15.68 10.37 -28.13
CA GLY A 214 14.52 9.88 -28.86
C GLY A 214 14.09 8.49 -28.39
N ILE A 215 12.81 8.15 -28.62
CA ILE A 215 12.18 6.96 -28.04
C ILE A 215 12.89 5.65 -28.42
N ASN A 216 13.25 5.46 -29.70
CA ASN A 216 13.83 4.20 -30.15
C ASN A 216 15.20 3.95 -29.52
N LYS A 217 16.07 4.96 -29.47
CA LYS A 217 17.40 4.84 -28.90
C LYS A 217 17.34 4.66 -27.38
N ALA A 218 16.51 5.44 -26.69
CA ALA A 218 16.33 5.32 -25.25
C ALA A 218 15.86 3.91 -24.85
N LEU A 219 14.84 3.38 -25.50
CA LEU A 219 14.34 2.04 -25.22
C LEU A 219 15.35 0.90 -25.57
N ASN A 220 16.20 1.11 -26.56
CA ASN A 220 17.24 0.13 -26.92
C ASN A 220 18.39 0.11 -25.91
N GLU A 221 18.78 1.27 -25.38
CA GLU A 221 19.92 1.43 -24.48
C GLU A 221 19.56 1.23 -23.00
N ASN A 222 18.26 1.45 -22.62
CA ASN A 222 17.78 1.33 -21.26
C ASN A 222 16.74 0.21 -21.15
N THR A 223 17.16 -0.96 -20.64
CA THR A 223 16.30 -2.13 -20.46
C THR A 223 15.17 -1.86 -19.48
N HIS A 224 15.44 -1.11 -18.42
CA HIS A 224 14.43 -0.79 -17.40
C HIS A 224 13.32 0.10 -17.96
N LEU A 225 13.68 1.12 -18.74
CA LEU A 225 12.71 1.94 -19.45
C LEU A 225 11.94 1.12 -20.50
N ARG A 226 12.61 0.19 -21.19
CA ARG A 226 11.97 -0.73 -22.15
C ARG A 226 10.95 -1.65 -21.47
N ASN A 227 11.21 -2.11 -20.25
CA ASN A 227 10.26 -2.91 -19.47
C ASN A 227 8.96 -2.15 -19.21
N GLY A 228 9.01 -0.80 -19.17
CA GLY A 228 7.84 0.06 -19.06
C GLY A 228 7.02 0.18 -20.35
N LEU A 229 7.48 -0.36 -21.48
CA LEU A 229 6.79 -0.21 -22.76
C LEU A 229 5.57 -1.12 -22.85
N ASN A 230 4.40 -0.57 -22.65
CA ASN A 230 3.13 -1.30 -22.63
C ASN A 230 2.41 -1.27 -23.97
N ILE A 231 2.47 -0.15 -24.69
CA ILE A 231 1.78 0.03 -25.96
C ILE A 231 2.78 0.49 -27.04
N LYS A 232 2.81 -0.18 -28.20
CA LYS A 232 3.58 0.23 -29.37
C LYS A 232 2.70 0.16 -30.61
N ASN A 233 2.67 1.26 -31.38
CA ASN A 233 1.87 1.36 -32.61
C ASN A 233 0.40 0.98 -32.43
N GLY A 234 -0.21 1.33 -31.29
CA GLY A 234 -1.59 1.00 -30.98
C GLY A 234 -1.85 -0.42 -30.50
N GLN A 235 -0.83 -1.23 -30.38
CA GLN A 235 -0.92 -2.63 -29.91
C GLN A 235 -0.38 -2.74 -28.49
N ILE A 236 -1.08 -3.49 -27.64
CA ILE A 236 -0.62 -3.89 -26.31
C ILE A 236 0.48 -4.94 -26.52
N ILE A 237 1.65 -4.72 -25.92
CA ILE A 237 2.81 -5.62 -26.08
C ILE A 237 3.37 -6.10 -24.75
N HIS A 238 2.97 -5.51 -23.63
CA HIS A 238 3.42 -5.92 -22.30
C HIS A 238 2.58 -7.10 -21.79
N PRO A 239 3.21 -8.19 -21.28
CA PRO A 239 2.50 -9.41 -20.89
C PRO A 239 1.64 -9.26 -19.62
N ALA A 240 1.78 -8.17 -18.89
CA ALA A 240 1.04 -7.90 -17.66
C ALA A 240 -0.21 -7.01 -17.88
N ILE A 241 -0.63 -6.81 -19.15
CA ILE A 241 -1.81 -6.00 -19.48
C ILE A 241 -2.80 -6.80 -20.31
#